data_89255c52e826360b386e8b9d1332e320
#
_entry.id   89255c52e826360b386e8b9d1332e320
#
_cell.length_a   1.000
_cell.length_b   1.000
_cell.length_c   1.000
_cell.angle_alpha   90.00
_cell.angle_beta   90.00
_cell.angle_gamma   90.00
#
_symmetry.space_group_name_H-M   'P 1'
#
loop_
_entity.id
_entity.type
_entity.pdbx_description
1 polymer ?
#
loop_
_entity_poly.entity_id
_entity_poly.type
_entity_poly.pdbx_seq_one_letter_code
_entity_poly.pdbx_strand_id
1 'polypeptide(L)'
;ASILSGSRGEGVNPAVEPGPPRGGAVSRDSGRGSLLAYDGATMTEWLLLLLGVVLTVGTAFFVAAEFSLVALDRPTVQKAVDAGEKGARSVLTSHRQLSTQLSACQLGITLTTLILGFIAGPSIGALLTGPLSSLGLSEAVAASTASVLAMVMATLFSMIVGEMVPKTLAISLPLATAKISAAPVRWFGISMKPMIALLNGVANRTLRALGIE
;
A
#
# COMPACT_ATOMS: atom_id res chain seq x y z
N ALA A 1 20.41 -42.59 79.36
CA ALA A 1 21.85 -42.67 79.26
C ALA A 1 22.30 -41.51 78.37
N SER A 2 22.77 -40.44 78.98
CA SER A 2 24.21 -40.13 79.11
C SER A 2 24.79 -39.65 77.80
N ILE A 3 25.40 -38.60 77.64
CA ILE A 3 26.23 -37.62 78.39
C ILE A 3 26.92 -36.71 77.36
N LEU A 4 26.97 -35.39 77.61
CA LEU A 4 28.09 -34.44 77.45
C LEU A 4 28.62 -34.17 76.01
N SER A 5 28.60 -32.92 75.69
CA SER A 5 29.59 -31.87 75.96
C SER A 5 30.48 -31.51 74.80
N GLY A 6 30.57 -30.25 74.48
CA GLY A 6 31.62 -29.73 73.60
C GLY A 6 31.33 -28.35 73.07
N SER A 7 31.48 -27.34 73.97
CA SER A 7 31.63 -25.93 73.67
C SER A 7 32.91 -25.65 72.90
N ARG A 8 32.84 -24.77 71.91
CA ARG A 8 33.80 -23.69 71.60
C ARG A 8 33.22 -23.02 70.34
N GLY A 9 32.90 -21.78 70.44
CA GLY A 9 33.79 -20.68 70.70
C GLY A 9 34.12 -19.98 69.41
N GLU A 10 33.56 -18.81 69.34
CA GLU A 10 34.16 -17.61 68.69
C GLU A 10 34.37 -17.57 67.18
N GLY A 11 33.81 -16.57 66.69
CA GLY A 11 34.11 -16.01 65.37
C GLY A 11 33.10 -14.92 65.01
N VAL A 12 32.92 -13.90 65.89
CA VAL A 12 32.23 -12.69 65.48
C VAL A 12 33.12 -11.97 64.45
N ASN A 13 32.78 -12.05 63.20
CA ASN A 13 33.40 -11.28 62.14
C ASN A 13 32.67 -9.91 62.11
N PRO A 14 33.37 -8.79 62.31
CA PRO A 14 32.73 -7.46 62.29
C PRO A 14 32.22 -7.14 60.84
N ALA A 15 31.04 -6.60 60.86
CA ALA A 15 30.31 -6.08 59.68
C ALA A 15 31.22 -5.33 58.71
N VAL A 16 31.35 -5.87 57.49
CA VAL A 16 31.82 -5.10 56.34
C VAL A 16 30.62 -4.24 55.92
N GLU A 17 30.69 -2.96 56.20
CA GLU A 17 29.75 -1.97 55.66
C GLU A 17 29.80 -2.04 54.13
N PRO A 18 28.66 -2.13 53.42
CA PRO A 18 28.65 -2.00 51.97
C PRO A 18 28.99 -0.54 51.61
N GLY A 19 30.15 -0.36 51.01
CA GLY A 19 30.56 0.93 50.44
C GLY A 19 29.54 1.48 49.44
N PRO A 20 29.48 2.82 49.27
CA PRO A 20 28.50 3.44 48.37
C PRO A 20 28.61 2.87 46.92
N PRO A 21 27.51 2.68 46.21
CA PRO A 21 27.54 2.19 44.86
C PRO A 21 28.40 3.12 44.00
N ARG A 22 29.46 2.59 43.45
CA ARG A 22 30.30 3.26 42.44
C ARG A 22 29.38 3.71 41.33
N GLY A 23 29.30 5.02 41.13
CA GLY A 23 28.53 5.64 40.07
C GLY A 23 28.84 4.99 38.74
N GLY A 24 27.90 4.19 38.26
CA GLY A 24 27.90 3.71 36.90
C GLY A 24 27.88 4.90 35.99
N ALA A 25 28.90 5.03 35.14
CA ALA A 25 28.93 5.99 34.06
C ALA A 25 27.63 5.81 33.25
N VAL A 26 26.69 6.74 33.44
CA VAL A 26 25.51 6.83 32.56
C VAL A 26 26.04 7.05 31.16
N SER A 27 26.02 6.02 30.36
CA SER A 27 26.47 6.10 28.98
C SER A 27 25.55 7.12 28.26
N ARG A 28 26.13 8.26 27.95
CA ARG A 28 25.49 9.32 27.13
C ARG A 28 25.15 8.88 25.71
N ASP A 29 25.34 7.60 25.39
CA ASP A 29 25.14 7.07 24.04
C ASP A 29 23.72 6.55 23.78
N SER A 30 22.89 6.35 24.83
CA SER A 30 21.50 5.89 24.65
C SER A 30 20.57 6.94 24.01
N GLY A 31 20.91 8.23 24.12
CA GLY A 31 20.09 9.31 23.58
C GLY A 31 20.24 9.51 22.05
N ARG A 32 21.44 9.24 21.52
CA ARG A 32 21.69 9.38 20.07
C ARG A 32 21.09 8.23 19.28
N GLY A 33 21.13 7.01 19.81
CA GLY A 33 20.53 5.84 19.18
C GLY A 33 19.00 5.93 19.10
N SER A 34 18.35 6.49 20.13
CA SER A 34 16.89 6.65 20.15
C SER A 34 16.40 7.77 19.22
N LEU A 35 17.14 8.86 19.08
CA LEU A 35 16.80 9.95 18.16
C LEU A 35 16.97 9.52 16.69
N LEU A 36 18.04 8.80 16.37
CA LEU A 36 18.25 8.27 15.01
C LEU A 36 17.26 7.18 14.64
N ALA A 37 16.84 6.36 15.60
CA ALA A 37 15.80 5.34 15.39
C ALA A 37 14.41 5.97 15.19
N TYR A 38 14.09 7.04 15.91
CA TYR A 38 12.85 7.78 15.77
C TYR A 38 12.78 8.49 14.41
N ASP A 39 13.85 9.16 13.97
CA ASP A 39 13.95 9.79 12.65
C ASP A 39 13.84 8.76 11.50
N GLY A 40 14.48 7.60 11.66
CA GLY A 40 14.39 6.52 10.68
C GLY A 40 12.99 5.93 10.53
N ALA A 41 12.25 5.77 11.62
CA ALA A 41 10.88 5.27 11.61
C ALA A 41 9.94 6.27 10.90
N THR A 42 10.01 7.55 11.24
CA THR A 42 9.17 8.58 10.59
C THR A 42 9.49 8.74 9.11
N MET A 43 10.76 8.69 8.70
CA MET A 43 11.16 8.71 7.28
C MET A 43 10.56 7.54 6.51
N THR A 44 10.56 6.34 7.08
CA THR A 44 9.97 5.14 6.45
C THR A 44 8.47 5.31 6.26
N GLU A 45 7.75 5.82 7.24
CA GLU A 45 6.30 6.05 7.17
C GLU A 45 5.94 7.07 6.10
N TRP A 46 6.69 8.17 5.99
CA TRP A 46 6.49 9.16 4.93
C TRP A 46 6.77 8.59 3.53
N LEU A 47 7.80 7.75 3.38
CA LEU A 47 8.08 7.07 2.12
C LEU A 47 6.97 6.09 1.74
N LEU A 48 6.41 5.36 2.70
CA LEU A 48 5.29 4.45 2.47
C LEU A 48 4.01 5.21 2.11
N LEU A 49 3.76 6.37 2.74
CA LEU A 49 2.65 7.25 2.35
C LEU A 49 2.83 7.78 0.92
N LEU A 50 4.03 8.25 0.58
CA LEU A 50 4.33 8.68 -0.78
C LEU A 50 4.11 7.55 -1.79
N LEU A 51 4.58 6.35 -1.48
CA LEU A 51 4.33 5.16 -2.30
C LEU A 51 2.82 4.88 -2.40
N GLY A 52 2.05 5.04 -1.33
CA GLY A 52 0.60 4.92 -1.34
C GLY A 52 -0.08 5.91 -2.28
N VAL A 53 0.38 7.17 -2.30
CA VAL A 53 -0.10 8.18 -3.25
C VAL A 53 0.25 7.79 -4.68
N VAL A 54 1.48 7.35 -4.94
CA VAL A 54 1.91 6.90 -6.28
C VAL A 54 1.07 5.71 -6.75
N LEU A 55 0.80 4.74 -5.87
CA LEU A 55 -0.06 3.59 -6.19
C LEU A 55 -1.50 4.02 -6.47
N THR A 56 -2.04 4.98 -5.71
CA THR A 56 -3.38 5.54 -5.96
C THR A 56 -3.46 6.23 -7.32
N VAL A 57 -2.44 7.00 -7.70
CA VAL A 57 -2.33 7.60 -9.03
C VAL A 57 -2.20 6.52 -10.12
N GLY A 58 -1.46 5.44 -9.84
CA GLY A 58 -1.37 4.27 -10.72
C GLY A 58 -2.73 3.60 -10.93
N THR A 59 -3.50 3.39 -9.85
CA THR A 59 -4.88 2.88 -9.93
C THR A 59 -5.75 3.80 -10.78
N ALA A 60 -5.73 5.11 -10.49
CA ALA A 60 -6.47 6.13 -11.23
C ALA A 60 -6.14 6.10 -12.75
N PHE A 61 -4.87 5.91 -13.08
CA PHE A 61 -4.41 5.78 -14.46
C PHE A 61 -5.01 4.56 -15.17
N PHE A 62 -4.99 3.38 -14.54
CA PHE A 62 -5.58 2.17 -15.13
C PHE A 62 -7.11 2.26 -15.21
N VAL A 63 -7.78 2.83 -14.21
CA VAL A 63 -9.23 3.08 -14.22
C VAL A 63 -9.60 4.04 -15.36
N ALA A 64 -8.88 5.14 -15.51
CA ALA A 64 -9.11 6.08 -16.60
C ALA A 64 -8.89 5.43 -17.97
N ALA A 65 -7.87 4.60 -18.11
CA ALA A 65 -7.60 3.86 -19.34
C ALA A 65 -8.74 2.89 -19.68
N GLU A 66 -9.20 2.11 -18.70
CA GLU A 66 -10.29 1.14 -18.87
C GLU A 66 -11.57 1.82 -19.34
N PHE A 67 -12.02 2.82 -18.58
CA PHE A 67 -13.27 3.51 -18.88
C PHE A 67 -13.22 4.34 -20.16
N SER A 68 -12.07 4.92 -20.51
CA SER A 68 -11.92 5.63 -21.78
C SER A 68 -12.01 4.70 -22.99
N LEU A 69 -11.43 3.49 -22.92
CA LEU A 69 -11.51 2.51 -24.01
C LEU A 69 -12.91 1.92 -24.15
N VAL A 70 -13.64 1.74 -23.05
CA VAL A 70 -15.03 1.24 -23.06
C VAL A 70 -16.01 2.31 -23.56
N ALA A 71 -15.78 3.57 -23.23
CA ALA A 71 -16.64 4.68 -23.66
C ALA A 71 -16.47 5.09 -25.13
N LEU A 72 -15.40 4.63 -25.81
CA LEU A 72 -15.14 4.96 -27.21
C LEU A 72 -15.79 3.95 -28.16
N ASP A 73 -16.38 4.48 -29.20
CA ASP A 73 -16.82 3.71 -30.36
C ASP A 73 -15.75 3.71 -31.47
N ARG A 74 -15.77 2.67 -32.28
CA ARG A 74 -14.79 2.46 -33.35
C ARG A 74 -14.81 3.55 -34.44
N PRO A 75 -15.98 4.05 -34.90
CA PRO A 75 -16.06 5.15 -35.85
C PRO A 75 -15.40 6.43 -35.37
N THR A 76 -15.58 6.82 -34.12
CA THR A 76 -14.95 8.00 -33.52
C THR A 76 -13.42 7.88 -33.50
N VAL A 77 -12.90 6.73 -33.11
CA VAL A 77 -11.45 6.48 -33.13
C VAL A 77 -10.90 6.50 -34.56
N GLN A 78 -11.63 5.92 -35.54
CA GLN A 78 -11.21 5.94 -36.92
C GLN A 78 -11.15 7.36 -37.51
N LYS A 79 -12.16 8.19 -37.26
CA LYS A 79 -12.16 9.60 -37.65
C LYS A 79 -10.94 10.37 -37.12
N ALA A 80 -10.57 10.13 -35.85
CA ALA A 80 -9.39 10.74 -35.24
C ALA A 80 -8.08 10.28 -35.92
N VAL A 81 -8.01 9.03 -36.35
CA VAL A 81 -6.86 8.48 -37.12
C VAL A 81 -6.78 9.14 -38.49
N ASP A 82 -7.92 9.27 -39.18
CA ASP A 82 -8.00 9.87 -40.53
C ASP A 82 -7.67 11.36 -40.49
N ALA A 83 -8.02 12.03 -39.39
CA ALA A 83 -7.64 13.42 -39.12
C ALA A 83 -6.15 13.60 -38.71
N GLY A 84 -5.39 12.50 -38.62
CA GLY A 84 -3.96 12.53 -38.29
C GLY A 84 -3.66 12.88 -36.82
N GLU A 85 -4.65 12.74 -35.90
CA GLU A 85 -4.47 13.08 -34.49
C GLU A 85 -3.40 12.21 -33.81
N LYS A 86 -2.48 12.85 -33.07
CA LYS A 86 -1.42 12.16 -32.35
C LYS A 86 -2.02 11.20 -31.32
N GLY A 87 -1.52 9.97 -31.29
CA GLY A 87 -1.99 8.93 -30.37
C GLY A 87 -3.21 8.14 -30.84
N ALA A 88 -4.02 8.63 -31.79
CA ALA A 88 -5.22 7.96 -32.26
C ALA A 88 -4.95 6.55 -32.83
N ARG A 89 -3.82 6.36 -33.52
CA ARG A 89 -3.40 5.01 -34.00
C ARG A 89 -3.17 4.03 -32.84
N SER A 90 -2.63 4.49 -31.72
CA SER A 90 -2.43 3.66 -30.54
C SER A 90 -3.78 3.24 -29.95
N VAL A 91 -4.73 4.18 -29.86
CA VAL A 91 -6.10 3.90 -29.41
C VAL A 91 -6.79 2.89 -30.32
N LEU A 92 -6.69 3.05 -31.65
CA LEU A 92 -7.26 2.11 -32.60
C LEU A 92 -6.68 0.70 -32.43
N THR A 93 -5.37 0.61 -32.23
CA THR A 93 -4.70 -0.68 -31.99
C THR A 93 -5.18 -1.33 -30.70
N SER A 94 -5.31 -0.55 -29.62
CA SER A 94 -5.84 -1.02 -28.33
C SER A 94 -7.31 -1.43 -28.46
N HIS A 95 -8.09 -0.69 -29.21
CA HIS A 95 -9.51 -1.01 -29.45
C HIS A 95 -9.72 -2.31 -30.26
N ARG A 96 -8.79 -2.65 -31.16
CA ARG A 96 -8.81 -3.94 -31.88
C ARG A 96 -8.56 -5.14 -30.96
N GLN A 97 -7.90 -4.92 -29.81
CA GLN A 97 -7.58 -5.93 -28.81
C GLN A 97 -8.25 -5.57 -27.47
N LEU A 98 -9.48 -5.05 -27.53
CA LEU A 98 -10.16 -4.46 -26.37
C LEU A 98 -10.18 -5.39 -25.15
N SER A 99 -10.58 -6.64 -25.33
CA SER A 99 -10.62 -7.63 -24.25
C SER A 99 -9.26 -7.79 -23.53
N THR A 100 -8.17 -7.89 -24.29
CA THR A 100 -6.82 -8.00 -23.71
C THR A 100 -6.41 -6.72 -22.99
N GLN A 101 -6.77 -5.54 -23.53
CA GLN A 101 -6.46 -4.26 -22.92
C GLN A 101 -7.24 -4.06 -21.62
N LEU A 102 -8.52 -4.43 -21.59
CA LEU A 102 -9.33 -4.40 -20.37
C LEU A 102 -8.78 -5.33 -19.30
N SER A 103 -8.39 -6.57 -19.68
CA SER A 103 -7.72 -7.49 -18.75
C SER A 103 -6.40 -6.92 -18.20
N ALA A 104 -5.64 -6.19 -19.01
CA ALA A 104 -4.43 -5.51 -18.56
C ALA A 104 -4.76 -4.38 -17.57
N CYS A 105 -5.77 -3.55 -17.85
CA CYS A 105 -6.21 -2.50 -16.94
C CYS A 105 -6.67 -3.10 -15.61
N GLN A 106 -7.52 -4.12 -15.64
CA GLN A 106 -8.02 -4.80 -14.42
C GLN A 106 -6.89 -5.41 -13.60
N LEU A 107 -5.90 -6.04 -14.25
CA LEU A 107 -4.71 -6.54 -13.57
C LEU A 107 -3.91 -5.40 -12.92
N GLY A 108 -3.74 -4.29 -13.64
CA GLY A 108 -3.07 -3.09 -13.11
C GLY A 108 -3.79 -2.50 -11.90
N ILE A 109 -5.12 -2.33 -11.97
CA ILE A 109 -5.97 -1.86 -10.87
C ILE A 109 -5.82 -2.80 -9.66
N THR A 110 -5.97 -4.11 -9.87
CA THR A 110 -5.90 -5.09 -8.79
C THR A 110 -4.53 -5.10 -8.12
N LEU A 111 -3.45 -5.04 -8.90
CA LEU A 111 -2.09 -5.03 -8.38
C LEU A 111 -1.81 -3.77 -7.54
N THR A 112 -2.18 -2.59 -8.07
CA THR A 112 -1.95 -1.32 -7.37
C THR A 112 -2.80 -1.20 -6.11
N THR A 113 -4.08 -1.60 -6.15
CA THR A 113 -4.97 -1.56 -4.98
C THR A 113 -4.59 -2.59 -3.91
N LEU A 114 -4.13 -3.78 -4.31
CA LEU A 114 -3.66 -4.80 -3.37
C LEU A 114 -2.42 -4.31 -2.60
N ILE A 115 -1.42 -3.78 -3.31
CA ILE A 115 -0.21 -3.22 -2.70
C ILE A 115 -0.57 -2.02 -1.82
N LEU A 116 -1.43 -1.12 -2.30
CA LEU A 116 -1.91 0.03 -1.54
C LEU A 116 -2.57 -0.39 -0.23
N GLY A 117 -3.49 -1.36 -0.27
CA GLY A 117 -4.18 -1.87 0.91
C GLY A 117 -3.24 -2.47 1.95
N PHE A 118 -2.15 -3.10 1.49
CA PHE A 118 -1.14 -3.68 2.37
C PHE A 118 -0.28 -2.62 3.08
N ILE A 119 -0.01 -1.49 2.42
CA ILE A 119 0.91 -0.45 2.91
C ILE A 119 0.17 0.65 3.67
N ALA A 120 -0.96 1.13 3.16
CA ALA A 120 -1.60 2.35 3.62
C ALA A 120 -2.14 2.25 5.05
N GLY A 121 -2.77 1.13 5.41
CA GLY A 121 -3.36 0.94 6.74
C GLY A 121 -2.36 1.08 7.88
N PRO A 122 -1.27 0.28 7.90
CA PRO A 122 -0.24 0.38 8.93
C PRO A 122 0.43 1.75 9.00
N SER A 123 0.76 2.36 7.85
CA SER A 123 1.48 3.65 7.80
C SER A 123 0.64 4.81 8.33
N ILE A 124 -0.62 4.91 7.91
CA ILE A 124 -1.53 5.95 8.43
C ILE A 124 -1.86 5.68 9.90
N GLY A 125 -2.04 4.41 10.28
CA GLY A 125 -2.30 4.01 11.67
C GLY A 125 -1.18 4.45 12.62
N ALA A 126 0.08 4.21 12.25
CA ALA A 126 1.23 4.62 13.02
C ALA A 126 1.27 6.14 13.26
N LEU A 127 0.96 6.94 12.23
CA LEU A 127 0.90 8.40 12.34
C LEU A 127 -0.25 8.91 13.21
N LEU A 128 -1.38 8.19 13.27
CA LEU A 128 -2.55 8.58 14.07
C LEU A 128 -2.45 8.18 15.53
N THR A 129 -1.66 7.16 15.87
CA THR A 129 -1.57 6.64 17.25
C THR A 129 -1.08 7.69 18.23
N GLY A 130 -0.05 8.47 17.88
CA GLY A 130 0.49 9.55 18.75
C GLY A 130 -0.56 10.62 19.10
N PRO A 131 -1.20 11.27 18.12
CA PRO A 131 -2.29 12.20 18.36
C PRO A 131 -3.45 11.61 19.20
N LEU A 132 -3.86 10.37 18.95
CA LEU A 132 -4.93 9.74 19.72
C LEU A 132 -4.52 9.45 21.18
N SER A 133 -3.28 9.05 21.41
CA SER A 133 -2.76 8.87 22.78
C SER A 133 -2.72 10.19 23.55
N SER A 134 -2.43 11.30 22.88
CA SER A 134 -2.42 12.64 23.51
C SER A 134 -3.82 13.12 23.96
N LEU A 135 -4.89 12.52 23.43
CA LEU A 135 -6.28 12.75 23.86
C LEU A 135 -6.68 11.98 25.13
N GLY A 136 -5.74 11.27 25.76
CA GLY A 136 -5.97 10.53 27.00
C GLY A 136 -6.44 9.08 26.80
N LEU A 137 -6.40 8.56 25.58
CA LEU A 137 -6.67 7.15 25.30
C LEU A 137 -5.49 6.28 25.75
N SER A 138 -5.77 5.09 26.30
CA SER A 138 -4.70 4.13 26.53
C SER A 138 -4.04 3.72 25.21
N GLU A 139 -2.76 3.38 25.24
CA GLU A 139 -1.98 3.06 24.04
C GLU A 139 -2.63 1.97 23.18
N ALA A 140 -3.16 0.92 23.79
CA ALA A 140 -3.86 -0.17 23.09
C ALA A 140 -5.15 0.31 22.39
N VAL A 141 -5.94 1.17 23.05
CA VAL A 141 -7.16 1.75 22.48
C VAL A 141 -6.82 2.74 21.37
N ALA A 142 -5.80 3.58 21.58
CA ALA A 142 -5.32 4.52 20.57
C ALA A 142 -4.86 3.79 19.29
N ALA A 143 -4.05 2.74 19.43
CA ALA A 143 -3.56 1.96 18.30
C ALA A 143 -4.70 1.26 17.51
N SER A 144 -5.65 0.65 18.22
CA SER A 144 -6.80 0.00 17.60
C SER A 144 -7.69 1.01 16.85
N THR A 145 -8.00 2.13 17.48
CA THR A 145 -8.80 3.21 16.88
C THR A 145 -8.08 3.83 15.67
N ALA A 146 -6.78 4.08 15.81
CA ALA A 146 -5.94 4.59 14.73
C ALA A 146 -5.97 3.67 13.50
N SER A 147 -5.87 2.36 13.70
CA SER A 147 -5.90 1.37 12.61
C SER A 147 -7.23 1.38 11.87
N VAL A 148 -8.35 1.40 12.59
CA VAL A 148 -9.69 1.45 11.97
C VAL A 148 -9.89 2.77 11.21
N LEU A 149 -9.52 3.89 11.82
CA LEU A 149 -9.65 5.22 11.20
C LEU A 149 -8.76 5.33 9.96
N ALA A 150 -7.52 4.83 10.04
CA ALA A 150 -6.59 4.77 8.92
C ALA A 150 -7.16 3.98 7.74
N MET A 151 -7.73 2.82 8.01
CA MET A 151 -8.35 1.97 6.97
C MET A 151 -9.53 2.68 6.30
N VAL A 152 -10.41 3.33 7.07
CA VAL A 152 -11.54 4.09 6.54
C VAL A 152 -11.06 5.26 5.67
N MET A 153 -10.10 6.05 6.17
CA MET A 153 -9.54 7.19 5.43
C MET A 153 -8.85 6.76 4.14
N ALA A 154 -8.02 5.72 4.20
CA ALA A 154 -7.33 5.18 3.02
C ALA A 154 -8.33 4.67 1.97
N THR A 155 -9.37 3.97 2.41
CA THR A 155 -10.42 3.44 1.52
C THR A 155 -11.19 4.57 0.86
N LEU A 156 -11.65 5.57 1.61
CA LEU A 156 -12.38 6.72 1.05
C LEU A 156 -11.51 7.52 0.07
N PHE A 157 -10.25 7.76 0.43
CA PHE A 157 -9.31 8.46 -0.44
C PHE A 157 -9.07 7.67 -1.75
N SER A 158 -8.79 6.37 -1.65
CA SER A 158 -8.57 5.52 -2.81
C SER A 158 -9.82 5.42 -3.69
N MET A 159 -11.00 5.31 -3.10
CA MET A 159 -12.26 5.25 -3.84
C MET A 159 -12.53 6.55 -4.61
N ILE A 160 -12.32 7.71 -3.97
CA ILE A 160 -12.58 9.00 -4.62
C ILE A 160 -11.52 9.29 -5.68
N VAL A 161 -10.24 9.29 -5.28
CA VAL A 161 -9.11 9.72 -6.13
C VAL A 161 -8.67 8.62 -7.09
N GLY A 162 -8.68 7.37 -6.64
CA GLY A 162 -8.26 6.21 -7.44
C GLY A 162 -9.31 5.70 -8.43
N GLU A 163 -10.61 5.91 -8.14
CA GLU A 163 -11.67 5.30 -8.95
C GLU A 163 -12.69 6.32 -9.46
N MET A 164 -13.39 7.08 -8.60
CA MET A 164 -14.52 7.91 -9.02
C MET A 164 -14.11 9.07 -9.93
N VAL A 165 -13.08 9.82 -9.55
CA VAL A 165 -12.59 10.97 -10.33
C VAL A 165 -12.06 10.53 -11.70
N PRO A 166 -11.14 9.55 -11.81
CA PRO A 166 -10.60 9.13 -13.11
C PRO A 166 -11.65 8.48 -14.01
N LYS A 167 -12.61 7.76 -13.44
CA LYS A 167 -13.75 7.18 -14.17
C LYS A 167 -14.61 8.28 -14.81
N THR A 168 -15.00 9.27 -14.01
CA THR A 168 -15.82 10.39 -14.49
C THR A 168 -15.09 11.19 -15.58
N LEU A 169 -13.79 11.47 -15.38
CA LEU A 169 -12.94 12.13 -16.38
C LEU A 169 -12.87 11.33 -17.68
N ALA A 170 -12.66 10.03 -17.59
CA ALA A 170 -12.53 9.15 -18.74
C ALA A 170 -13.82 9.06 -19.56
N ILE A 171 -14.98 9.06 -18.91
CA ILE A 171 -16.29 9.07 -19.58
C ILE A 171 -16.57 10.43 -20.22
N SER A 172 -16.15 11.52 -19.58
CA SER A 172 -16.38 12.89 -20.09
C SER A 172 -15.47 13.24 -21.27
N LEU A 173 -14.22 12.75 -21.25
CA LEU A 173 -13.19 13.04 -22.27
C LEU A 173 -12.53 11.75 -22.79
N PRO A 174 -13.30 10.81 -23.38
CA PRO A 174 -12.82 9.46 -23.62
C PRO A 174 -11.65 9.41 -24.62
N LEU A 175 -11.72 10.15 -25.72
CA LEU A 175 -10.67 10.14 -26.75
C LEU A 175 -9.36 10.77 -26.23
N ALA A 176 -9.46 11.89 -25.50
CA ALA A 176 -8.29 12.56 -24.92
C ALA A 176 -7.57 11.64 -23.91
N THR A 177 -8.34 11.02 -23.02
CA THR A 177 -7.84 10.10 -22.01
C THR A 177 -7.22 8.85 -22.65
N ALA A 178 -7.90 8.24 -23.63
CA ALA A 178 -7.39 7.07 -24.32
C ALA A 178 -6.09 7.35 -25.08
N LYS A 179 -5.94 8.52 -25.73
CA LYS A 179 -4.70 8.88 -26.44
C LYS A 179 -3.46 8.91 -25.52
N ILE A 180 -3.65 9.28 -24.26
CA ILE A 180 -2.55 9.31 -23.28
C ILE A 180 -2.30 7.93 -22.69
N SER A 181 -3.35 7.15 -22.41
CA SER A 181 -3.26 5.90 -21.67
C SER A 181 -3.03 4.65 -22.53
N ALA A 182 -3.49 4.64 -23.80
CA ALA A 182 -3.46 3.43 -24.64
C ALA A 182 -2.06 2.85 -24.85
N ALA A 183 -1.04 3.69 -25.06
CA ALA A 183 0.33 3.22 -25.28
C ALA A 183 0.95 2.62 -24.01
N PRO A 184 0.95 3.29 -22.85
CA PRO A 184 1.46 2.72 -21.59
C PRO A 184 0.74 1.42 -21.17
N VAL A 185 -0.60 1.38 -21.28
CA VAL A 185 -1.37 0.16 -20.94
C VAL A 185 -1.00 -0.99 -21.85
N ARG A 186 -0.80 -0.74 -23.15
CA ARG A 186 -0.36 -1.79 -24.07
C ARG A 186 1.02 -2.32 -23.70
N TRP A 187 1.98 -1.46 -23.31
CA TRP A 187 3.28 -1.89 -22.84
C TRP A 187 3.18 -2.74 -21.57
N PHE A 188 2.37 -2.30 -20.61
CA PHE A 188 2.07 -3.08 -19.40
C PHE A 188 1.44 -4.44 -19.75
N GLY A 189 0.46 -4.47 -20.67
CA GLY A 189 -0.19 -5.69 -21.12
C GLY A 189 0.77 -6.67 -21.82
N ILE A 190 1.76 -6.17 -22.58
CA ILE A 190 2.81 -7.00 -23.17
C ILE A 190 3.69 -7.62 -22.07
N SER A 191 4.10 -6.83 -21.08
CA SER A 191 4.92 -7.30 -19.95
C SER A 191 4.18 -8.34 -19.11
N MET A 192 2.87 -8.16 -18.92
CA MET A 192 2.01 -9.03 -18.12
C MET A 192 1.30 -10.12 -18.95
N LYS A 193 1.68 -10.29 -20.22
CA LYS A 193 1.04 -11.23 -21.14
C LYS A 193 0.85 -12.66 -20.59
N PRO A 194 1.84 -13.30 -19.93
CA PRO A 194 1.66 -14.64 -19.38
C PRO A 194 0.59 -14.67 -18.28
N MET A 195 0.55 -13.67 -17.40
CA MET A 195 -0.45 -13.56 -16.36
C MET A 195 -1.86 -13.34 -16.95
N ILE A 196 -1.99 -12.42 -17.90
CA ILE A 196 -3.26 -12.13 -18.58
C ILE A 196 -3.76 -13.38 -19.33
N ALA A 197 -2.89 -14.11 -19.99
CA ALA A 197 -3.24 -15.35 -20.67
C ALA A 197 -3.74 -16.43 -19.71
N LEU A 198 -3.11 -16.55 -18.55
CA LEU A 198 -3.53 -17.47 -17.48
C LEU A 198 -4.94 -17.10 -16.97
N LEU A 199 -5.13 -15.84 -16.60
CA LEU A 199 -6.42 -15.35 -16.06
C LEU A 199 -7.55 -15.51 -17.09
N ASN A 200 -7.34 -15.10 -18.33
CA ASN A 200 -8.32 -15.26 -19.41
C ASN A 200 -8.58 -16.74 -19.70
N GLY A 201 -7.55 -17.59 -19.61
CA GLY A 201 -7.70 -19.04 -19.76
C GLY A 201 -8.59 -19.67 -18.70
N VAL A 202 -8.42 -19.25 -17.44
CA VAL A 202 -9.28 -19.69 -16.32
C VAL A 202 -10.71 -19.18 -16.51
N ALA A 203 -10.88 -17.88 -16.80
CA ALA A 203 -12.20 -17.27 -17.04
C ALA A 203 -12.94 -17.97 -18.17
N ASN A 204 -12.29 -18.20 -19.33
CA ASN A 204 -12.91 -18.88 -20.46
C ASN A 204 -13.27 -20.35 -20.17
N ARG A 205 -12.45 -21.05 -19.37
CA ARG A 205 -12.80 -22.41 -18.90
C ARG A 205 -14.03 -22.40 -18.00
N THR A 206 -14.12 -21.44 -17.10
CA THR A 206 -15.28 -21.28 -16.20
C THR A 206 -16.55 -21.00 -17.02
N LEU A 207 -16.48 -20.06 -17.98
CA LEU A 207 -17.63 -19.75 -18.84
C LEU A 207 -18.10 -20.96 -19.64
N ARG A 208 -17.18 -21.73 -20.23
CA ARG A 208 -17.54 -22.98 -20.93
C ARG A 208 -18.17 -24.02 -20.00
N ALA A 209 -17.67 -24.15 -18.78
CA ALA A 209 -18.24 -25.06 -17.78
C ALA A 209 -19.68 -24.66 -17.37
N LEU A 210 -20.00 -23.36 -17.48
CA LEU A 210 -21.36 -22.82 -17.26
C LEU A 210 -22.25 -22.84 -18.51
N GLY A 211 -21.76 -23.40 -19.65
CA GLY A 211 -22.53 -23.48 -20.89
C GLY A 211 -22.64 -22.16 -21.67
N ILE A 212 -21.80 -21.18 -21.36
CA ILE A 212 -21.76 -19.89 -22.05
C ILE A 212 -20.58 -19.94 -23.04
N GLU A 213 -20.87 -19.97 -24.34
CA GLU A 213 -19.87 -19.87 -25.43
C GLU A 213 -19.68 -18.42 -25.89
#